data_fdc0ea63154146af193955c501aa14aa
#
_entry.id   fdc0ea63154146af193955c501aa14aa
#
_cell.length_a   1.000
_cell.length_b   1.000
_cell.length_c   1.000
_cell.angle_alpha   90.00
_cell.angle_beta   90.00
_cell.angle_gamma   90.00
#
_symmetry.space_group_name_H-M   'P 1'
#
loop_
_entity.id
_entity.type
_entity.pdbx_description
1 polymer ?
#
loop_
_entity_poly.entity_id
_entity_poly.type
_entity_poly.pdbx_seq_one_letter_code
_entity_poly.pdbx_strand_id
1 'polypeptide(L)'
;MAACGVTARVEPFMETTSNLEQGESIVILGRKHQANYQTESSLVDCISGRLSSGSSGIPIFPSRMFENALFPWFEPSTAPLTTLEFATLLENDLVFDQIAQTGVRYIVWLDGSTDRTDSGGTISCSAGPAGAGCVGLAWWEDDARYDATVWDIKTLDSAGTIYVDYTGRSMIPALIIPIPLVVRTQQAACEGLSEQLSTFFVSNQ
;
A
#
# COMPACT_ATOMS: atom_id res chain seq x y z
N MET A 1 21.96 -19.32 -13.88
CA MET A 1 20.54 -18.93 -13.97
C MET A 1 20.35 -17.83 -12.96
N ALA A 2 20.27 -16.56 -13.41
CA ALA A 2 19.90 -15.47 -12.53
C ALA A 2 18.40 -15.61 -12.26
N ALA A 3 18.05 -15.98 -11.05
CA ALA A 3 16.66 -15.99 -10.62
C ALA A 3 16.16 -14.53 -10.61
N CYS A 4 15.02 -14.27 -11.27
CA CYS A 4 14.24 -13.07 -10.99
C CYS A 4 13.83 -13.18 -9.52
N GLY A 5 14.56 -12.49 -8.63
CA GLY A 5 14.34 -12.50 -7.21
C GLY A 5 13.80 -11.16 -6.74
N VAL A 6 12.87 -11.19 -5.81
CA VAL A 6 12.50 -10.02 -5.01
C VAL A 6 13.36 -10.06 -3.76
N THR A 7 14.06 -8.96 -3.48
CA THR A 7 14.68 -8.74 -2.17
C THR A 7 13.66 -8.01 -1.31
N ALA A 8 13.42 -8.50 -0.10
CA ALA A 8 12.40 -7.96 0.78
C ALA A 8 13.00 -7.58 2.13
N ARG A 9 12.63 -6.42 2.63
CA ARG A 9 12.84 -5.99 4.01
C ARG A 9 11.51 -5.54 4.59
N VAL A 10 11.12 -6.16 5.70
CA VAL A 10 9.87 -5.85 6.41
C VAL A 10 10.21 -5.60 7.87
N GLU A 11 9.89 -4.41 8.36
CA GLU A 11 10.21 -3.97 9.73
C GLU A 11 8.93 -3.48 10.41
N PRO A 12 8.23 -4.34 11.17
CA PRO A 12 7.11 -3.91 12.00
C PRO A 12 7.64 -3.30 13.30
N PHE A 13 7.16 -2.10 13.62
CA PHE A 13 7.34 -1.45 14.91
C PHE A 13 5.96 -1.20 15.51
N MET A 14 5.56 -2.03 16.48
CA MET A 14 4.27 -1.95 17.15
C MET A 14 4.44 -1.41 18.56
N GLU A 15 3.74 -0.32 18.88
CA GLU A 15 3.79 0.33 20.20
C GLU A 15 2.74 -0.22 21.16
N THR A 16 1.61 -0.65 20.61
CA THR A 16 0.49 -1.17 21.38
C THR A 16 -0.09 -2.42 20.72
N THR A 17 -0.90 -3.16 21.46
CA THR A 17 -1.71 -4.26 20.92
C THR A 17 -3.03 -3.73 20.39
N SER A 18 -3.48 -4.22 19.25
CA SER A 18 -4.79 -3.86 18.73
C SER A 18 -5.91 -4.48 19.59
N ASN A 19 -7.01 -3.76 19.74
CA ASN A 19 -8.22 -4.26 20.39
C ASN A 19 -9.42 -3.82 19.56
N LEU A 20 -9.76 -4.62 18.55
CA LEU A 20 -10.91 -4.36 17.68
C LEU A 20 -12.14 -5.04 18.28
N GLU A 21 -13.11 -4.23 18.73
CA GLU A 21 -14.34 -4.71 19.34
C GLU A 21 -15.39 -5.05 18.28
N GLN A 22 -16.42 -5.80 18.68
CA GLN A 22 -17.51 -6.16 17.78
C GLN A 22 -18.25 -4.91 17.27
N GLY A 23 -18.34 -4.76 15.96
CA GLY A 23 -18.97 -3.60 15.32
C GLY A 23 -17.99 -2.48 14.97
N GLU A 24 -16.74 -2.58 15.39
CA GLU A 24 -15.68 -1.67 14.95
C GLU A 24 -15.05 -2.13 13.64
N SER A 25 -14.46 -1.19 12.92
CA SER A 25 -13.79 -1.43 11.63
C SER A 25 -12.50 -0.65 11.55
N ILE A 26 -11.68 -0.97 10.54
CA ILE A 26 -10.53 -0.17 10.16
C ILE A 26 -10.76 0.48 8.80
N VAL A 27 -10.13 1.62 8.56
CA VAL A 27 -10.07 2.25 7.25
C VAL A 27 -8.61 2.34 6.79
N ILE A 28 -8.37 2.09 5.49
CA ILE A 28 -7.04 2.18 4.88
C ILE A 28 -7.06 3.36 3.92
N LEU A 29 -6.17 4.32 4.15
CA LEU A 29 -6.08 5.58 3.41
C LEU A 29 -4.68 5.75 2.82
N GLY A 30 -4.60 6.17 1.57
CA GLY A 30 -3.33 6.52 0.93
C GLY A 30 -2.97 7.98 1.18
N ARG A 31 -1.72 8.25 1.54
CA ARG A 31 -1.19 9.62 1.67
C ARG A 31 -1.05 10.30 0.31
N LYS A 32 -1.25 11.62 0.32
CA LYS A 32 -1.05 12.48 -0.83
C LYS A 32 -0.37 13.77 -0.37
N HIS A 33 0.94 13.86 -0.57
CA HIS A 33 1.74 14.98 -0.09
C HIS A 33 1.73 16.18 -1.03
N GLN A 34 1.61 15.95 -2.34
CA GLN A 34 1.62 17.00 -3.39
C GLN A 34 0.85 16.54 -4.62
N ALA A 35 0.60 17.44 -5.56
CA ALA A 35 -0.15 17.12 -6.78
C ALA A 35 0.42 15.95 -7.60
N ASN A 36 1.73 15.66 -7.45
CA ASN A 36 2.45 14.64 -8.23
C ASN A 36 2.90 13.43 -7.38
N TYR A 37 2.59 13.40 -6.09
CA TYR A 37 2.95 12.29 -5.20
C TYR A 37 1.71 11.82 -4.44
N GLN A 38 1.27 10.64 -4.78
CA GLN A 38 0.14 9.96 -4.14
C GLN A 38 0.43 8.47 -4.08
N THR A 39 0.20 7.88 -2.91
CA THR A 39 0.19 6.42 -2.77
C THR A 39 -0.82 5.81 -3.72
N GLU A 40 -0.43 4.79 -4.45
CA GLU A 40 -1.25 4.19 -5.50
C GLU A 40 -2.54 3.59 -4.93
N SER A 41 -3.68 3.97 -5.49
CA SER A 41 -4.99 3.44 -5.09
C SER A 41 -5.07 1.92 -5.25
N SER A 42 -4.34 1.35 -6.21
CA SER A 42 -4.24 -0.10 -6.42
C SER A 42 -3.63 -0.83 -5.22
N LEU A 43 -2.68 -0.20 -4.48
CA LEU A 43 -2.12 -0.74 -3.25
C LEU A 43 -3.15 -0.72 -2.12
N VAL A 44 -3.86 0.40 -1.95
CA VAL A 44 -4.94 0.55 -0.96
C VAL A 44 -6.02 -0.51 -1.17
N ASP A 45 -6.47 -0.68 -2.42
CA ASP A 45 -7.48 -1.67 -2.81
C ASP A 45 -6.99 -3.11 -2.57
N CYS A 46 -5.72 -3.38 -2.90
CA CYS A 46 -5.10 -4.69 -2.70
C CYS A 46 -5.07 -5.07 -1.21
N ILE A 47 -4.58 -4.18 -0.34
CA ILE A 47 -4.48 -4.43 1.10
C ILE A 47 -5.89 -4.58 1.71
N SER A 48 -6.81 -3.67 1.37
CA SER A 48 -8.20 -3.72 1.83
C SER A 48 -8.88 -5.04 1.46
N GLY A 49 -8.70 -5.49 0.22
CA GLY A 49 -9.25 -6.74 -0.28
C GLY A 49 -8.67 -7.97 0.43
N ARG A 50 -7.36 -7.99 0.69
CA ARG A 50 -6.69 -9.11 1.39
C ARG A 50 -7.11 -9.21 2.85
N LEU A 51 -7.18 -8.09 3.56
CA LEU A 51 -7.57 -8.07 4.97
C LEU A 51 -9.04 -8.45 5.17
N SER A 52 -9.92 -8.01 4.28
CA SER A 52 -11.36 -8.31 4.37
C SER A 52 -11.71 -9.74 3.94
N SER A 53 -11.05 -10.28 2.91
CA SER A 53 -11.35 -11.59 2.35
C SER A 53 -10.48 -12.74 2.87
N GLY A 54 -9.39 -12.42 3.59
CA GLY A 54 -8.48 -13.39 4.18
C GLY A 54 -9.09 -14.15 5.35
N SER A 55 -8.33 -15.10 5.89
CA SER A 55 -8.71 -15.86 7.10
C SER A 55 -8.94 -14.99 8.34
N SER A 56 -8.41 -13.77 8.32
CA SER A 56 -8.56 -12.77 9.38
C SER A 56 -9.93 -12.09 9.41
N GLY A 57 -10.62 -11.98 8.26
CA GLY A 57 -11.97 -11.40 8.19
C GLY A 57 -12.12 -10.02 8.85
N ILE A 58 -11.08 -9.18 8.77
CA ILE A 58 -11.05 -7.87 9.44
C ILE A 58 -12.09 -6.95 8.80
N PRO A 59 -12.99 -6.33 9.58
CA PRO A 59 -13.97 -5.40 9.05
C PRO A 59 -13.29 -4.15 8.48
N ILE A 60 -13.41 -3.94 7.16
CA ILE A 60 -12.85 -2.78 6.46
C ILE A 60 -13.96 -1.80 6.11
N PHE A 61 -13.83 -0.55 6.57
CA PHE A 61 -14.68 0.54 6.10
C PHE A 61 -14.11 1.08 4.77
N PRO A 62 -14.93 1.22 3.71
CA PRO A 62 -14.43 1.65 2.42
C PRO A 62 -13.82 3.06 2.46
N SER A 63 -12.58 3.23 1.98
CA SER A 63 -11.84 4.50 2.01
C SER A 63 -12.60 5.68 1.41
N ARG A 64 -13.21 5.49 0.24
CA ARG A 64 -13.99 6.54 -0.44
C ARG A 64 -15.24 6.96 0.35
N MET A 65 -15.86 6.03 1.08
CA MET A 65 -17.02 6.36 1.92
C MET A 65 -16.57 7.17 3.14
N PHE A 66 -15.42 6.84 3.71
CA PHE A 66 -14.82 7.58 4.81
C PHE A 66 -14.42 9.01 4.40
N GLU A 67 -13.69 9.15 3.30
CA GLU A 67 -13.31 10.45 2.74
C GLU A 67 -14.54 11.32 2.42
N ASN A 68 -15.57 10.76 1.79
CA ASN A 68 -16.80 11.48 1.48
C ASN A 68 -17.57 11.90 2.73
N ALA A 69 -17.64 11.05 3.76
CA ALA A 69 -18.30 11.37 5.03
C ALA A 69 -17.59 12.51 5.78
N LEU A 70 -16.27 12.62 5.60
CA LEU A 70 -15.43 13.59 6.28
C LEU A 70 -14.96 14.73 5.38
N PHE A 71 -15.62 14.94 4.24
CA PHE A 71 -15.35 16.10 3.40
C PHE A 71 -15.70 17.40 4.13
N PRO A 72 -14.83 18.46 4.07
CA PRO A 72 -13.56 18.56 3.35
C PRO A 72 -12.31 18.23 4.20
N TRP A 73 -12.44 17.68 5.40
CA TRP A 73 -11.34 17.53 6.36
C TRP A 73 -10.34 16.43 6.00
N PHE A 74 -10.74 15.46 5.18
CA PHE A 74 -9.88 14.37 4.72
C PHE A 74 -9.52 14.45 3.23
N GLU A 75 -9.64 15.65 2.66
CA GLU A 75 -9.08 15.93 1.33
C GLU A 75 -7.54 15.90 1.38
N PRO A 76 -6.87 15.62 0.25
CA PRO A 76 -5.40 15.50 0.22
C PRO A 76 -4.61 16.68 0.79
N SER A 77 -5.21 17.87 0.75
CA SER A 77 -4.60 19.12 1.27
C SER A 77 -4.95 19.44 2.72
N THR A 78 -5.95 18.77 3.29
CA THR A 78 -6.48 19.07 4.62
C THR A 78 -6.44 17.88 5.57
N ALA A 79 -6.19 16.66 5.04
CA ALA A 79 -6.06 15.47 5.87
C ALA A 79 -4.93 15.62 6.89
N PRO A 80 -5.16 15.23 8.16
CA PRO A 80 -4.15 15.37 9.21
C PRO A 80 -2.92 14.52 8.90
N LEU A 81 -1.73 15.09 9.07
CA LEU A 81 -0.45 14.41 8.86
C LEU A 81 0.08 13.75 10.13
N THR A 82 -0.37 14.23 11.29
CA THR A 82 0.06 13.75 12.62
C THR A 82 -1.15 13.42 13.49
N THR A 83 -0.94 12.61 14.52
CA THR A 83 -1.96 12.31 15.52
C THR A 83 -2.37 13.56 16.30
N LEU A 84 -1.47 14.52 16.49
CA LEU A 84 -1.78 15.80 17.14
C LEU A 84 -2.72 16.67 16.28
N GLU A 85 -2.47 16.76 14.97
CA GLU A 85 -3.39 17.46 14.06
C GLU A 85 -4.75 16.75 14.00
N PHE A 86 -4.76 15.42 14.04
CA PHE A 86 -5.97 14.64 14.09
C PHE A 86 -6.74 14.88 15.40
N ALA A 87 -6.07 14.92 16.55
CA ALA A 87 -6.67 15.26 17.84
C ALA A 87 -7.31 16.66 17.80
N THR A 88 -6.59 17.65 17.24
CA THR A 88 -7.11 19.02 17.07
C THR A 88 -8.34 19.04 16.15
N LEU A 89 -8.34 18.24 15.09
CA LEU A 89 -9.49 18.12 14.20
C LEU A 89 -10.73 17.55 14.92
N LEU A 90 -10.53 16.61 15.84
CA LEU A 90 -11.61 16.01 16.64
C LEU A 90 -12.19 16.93 17.73
N GLU A 91 -11.57 18.09 18.01
CA GLU A 91 -12.19 19.13 18.84
C GLU A 91 -13.42 19.75 18.15
N ASN A 92 -13.57 19.55 16.84
CA ASN A 92 -14.77 19.93 16.12
C ASN A 92 -15.84 18.83 16.28
N ASP A 93 -16.91 19.14 17.01
CA ASP A 93 -18.01 18.22 17.30
C ASP A 93 -18.60 17.57 16.04
N LEU A 94 -18.69 18.30 14.92
CA LEU A 94 -19.20 17.75 13.66
C LEU A 94 -18.29 16.65 13.09
N VAL A 95 -16.99 16.83 13.18
CA VAL A 95 -16.01 15.82 12.72
C VAL A 95 -16.05 14.61 13.63
N PHE A 96 -16.06 14.84 14.95
CA PHE A 96 -16.14 13.79 15.94
C PHE A 96 -17.40 12.91 15.73
N ASP A 97 -18.57 13.55 15.61
CA ASP A 97 -19.83 12.83 15.39
C ASP A 97 -19.84 12.06 14.07
N GLN A 98 -19.26 12.62 13.01
CA GLN A 98 -19.17 11.97 11.71
C GLN A 98 -18.26 10.73 11.76
N ILE A 99 -17.10 10.83 12.39
CA ILE A 99 -16.19 9.69 12.58
C ILE A 99 -16.85 8.61 13.44
N ALA A 100 -17.49 8.99 14.54
CA ALA A 100 -18.20 8.06 15.42
C ALA A 100 -19.28 7.27 14.66
N GLN A 101 -20.00 7.91 13.73
CA GLN A 101 -21.02 7.25 12.89
C GLN A 101 -20.45 6.23 11.92
N THR A 102 -19.17 6.32 11.53
CA THR A 102 -18.55 5.34 10.64
C THR A 102 -18.25 4.01 11.31
N GLY A 103 -18.13 3.98 12.63
CA GLY A 103 -17.68 2.81 13.39
C GLY A 103 -16.21 2.47 13.16
N VAL A 104 -15.44 3.39 12.58
CA VAL A 104 -14.00 3.19 12.36
C VAL A 104 -13.26 3.37 13.68
N ARG A 105 -12.49 2.35 14.05
CA ARG A 105 -11.64 2.33 15.24
C ARG A 105 -10.18 2.71 14.92
N TYR A 106 -9.65 2.20 13.83
CA TYR A 106 -8.28 2.46 13.41
C TYR A 106 -8.21 3.04 12.01
N ILE A 107 -7.34 4.05 11.85
CA ILE A 107 -6.95 4.57 10.54
C ILE A 107 -5.57 4.03 10.21
N VAL A 108 -5.44 3.33 9.09
CA VAL A 108 -4.16 2.88 8.54
C VAL A 108 -3.78 3.82 7.40
N TRP A 109 -2.77 4.63 7.63
CA TRP A 109 -2.19 5.50 6.61
C TRP A 109 -1.11 4.78 5.85
N LEU A 110 -1.28 4.67 4.54
CA LEU A 110 -0.26 4.15 3.63
C LEU A 110 0.48 5.31 2.98
N ASP A 111 1.80 5.30 3.06
CA ASP A 111 2.68 6.26 2.41
C ASP A 111 3.74 5.51 1.60
N GLY A 112 4.13 6.04 0.45
CA GLY A 112 5.12 5.42 -0.40
C GLY A 112 4.71 5.29 -1.85
N SER A 113 5.63 4.75 -2.64
CA SER A 113 5.47 4.55 -4.08
C SER A 113 6.26 3.35 -4.60
N THR A 114 5.92 2.94 -5.81
CA THR A 114 6.75 2.03 -6.60
C THR A 114 7.41 2.82 -7.72
N ASP A 115 8.74 2.89 -7.70
CA ASP A 115 9.52 3.64 -8.66
C ASP A 115 10.46 2.73 -9.46
N ARG A 116 10.65 3.07 -10.75
CA ARG A 116 11.68 2.45 -11.56
C ARG A 116 13.00 3.11 -11.27
N THR A 117 13.95 2.35 -10.71
CA THR A 117 15.25 2.86 -10.25
C THR A 117 16.36 2.65 -11.25
N ASP A 118 16.28 1.61 -12.08
CA ASP A 118 17.28 1.33 -13.09
C ASP A 118 16.67 0.60 -14.30
N SER A 119 17.29 0.76 -15.46
CA SER A 119 16.89 0.03 -16.68
C SER A 119 18.00 0.05 -17.70
N GLY A 120 18.05 -0.99 -18.55
CA GLY A 120 19.06 -1.07 -19.60
C GLY A 120 18.77 -2.14 -20.63
N GLY A 121 19.70 -2.23 -21.58
CA GLY A 121 19.61 -3.18 -22.68
C GLY A 121 18.81 -2.68 -23.88
N THR A 122 18.80 -3.49 -24.93
CA THR A 122 18.07 -3.21 -26.18
C THR A 122 17.54 -4.49 -26.78
N ILE A 123 16.38 -4.39 -27.44
CA ILE A 123 15.83 -5.47 -28.26
C ILE A 123 15.66 -4.91 -29.66
N SER A 124 16.25 -5.61 -30.65
CA SER A 124 16.12 -5.27 -32.05
C SER A 124 15.27 -6.32 -32.77
N CYS A 125 14.26 -5.87 -33.49
CA CYS A 125 13.37 -6.74 -34.24
C CYS A 125 13.47 -6.41 -35.72
N SER A 126 13.50 -7.46 -36.56
CA SER A 126 13.50 -7.34 -38.03
C SER A 126 12.49 -8.28 -38.65
N ALA A 127 11.95 -7.88 -39.80
CA ALA A 127 11.09 -8.70 -40.63
C ALA A 127 11.62 -8.72 -42.05
N GLY A 128 11.63 -9.92 -42.68
CA GLY A 128 12.10 -10.13 -44.05
C GLY A 128 11.39 -11.30 -44.73
N PRO A 129 11.73 -11.61 -45.98
CA PRO A 129 11.06 -12.69 -46.72
C PRO A 129 11.18 -14.06 -46.06
N ALA A 130 12.18 -14.25 -45.17
CA ALA A 130 12.43 -15.50 -44.45
C ALA A 130 11.71 -15.56 -43.07
N GLY A 131 10.98 -14.51 -42.67
CA GLY A 131 10.28 -14.43 -41.39
C GLY A 131 10.58 -13.15 -40.62
N ALA A 132 10.00 -13.04 -39.41
CA ALA A 132 10.26 -11.98 -38.47
C ALA A 132 10.84 -12.55 -37.17
N GLY A 133 11.73 -11.80 -36.53
CA GLY A 133 12.31 -12.18 -35.25
C GLY A 133 12.96 -11.02 -34.50
N CYS A 134 13.12 -11.19 -33.20
CA CYS A 134 13.78 -10.25 -32.33
C CYS A 134 14.99 -10.88 -31.66
N VAL A 135 16.03 -10.08 -31.42
CA VAL A 135 17.23 -10.48 -30.67
C VAL A 135 17.62 -9.38 -29.69
N GLY A 136 17.99 -9.74 -28.48
CA GLY A 136 18.45 -8.79 -27.47
C GLY A 136 17.99 -9.11 -26.06
N LEU A 137 18.27 -8.19 -25.15
CA LEU A 137 17.85 -8.23 -23.75
C LEU A 137 17.52 -6.82 -23.31
N ALA A 138 16.34 -6.63 -22.74
CA ALA A 138 16.01 -5.43 -21.96
C ALA A 138 15.73 -5.85 -20.52
N TRP A 139 16.07 -4.98 -19.58
CA TRP A 139 15.82 -5.22 -18.16
C TRP A 139 15.53 -3.89 -17.46
N TRP A 140 14.84 -3.97 -16.32
CA TRP A 140 14.58 -2.84 -15.42
C TRP A 140 14.47 -3.34 -14.00
N GLU A 141 14.67 -2.42 -13.07
CA GLU A 141 14.53 -2.62 -11.65
C GLU A 141 13.46 -1.67 -11.10
N ASP A 142 12.53 -2.22 -10.35
CA ASP A 142 11.47 -1.48 -9.68
C ASP A 142 11.64 -1.64 -8.15
N ASP A 143 11.66 -0.52 -7.43
CA ASP A 143 11.68 -0.45 -5.98
C ASP A 143 10.30 -0.04 -5.48
N ALA A 144 9.73 -0.82 -4.57
CA ALA A 144 8.47 -0.52 -3.90
C ALA A 144 8.75 -0.27 -2.41
N ARG A 145 8.66 0.98 -1.99
CA ARG A 145 8.89 1.41 -0.60
C ARG A 145 7.63 2.01 -0.05
N TYR A 146 7.13 1.39 1.02
CA TYR A 146 5.91 1.85 1.67
C TYR A 146 6.03 1.74 3.18
N ASP A 147 5.35 2.66 3.86
CA ASP A 147 5.05 2.55 5.28
C ASP A 147 3.53 2.56 5.52
N ALA A 148 3.13 1.82 6.53
CA ALA A 148 1.77 1.79 7.04
C ALA A 148 1.77 2.23 8.49
N THR A 149 1.26 3.42 8.77
CA THR A 149 1.11 3.93 10.14
C THR A 149 -0.32 3.72 10.61
N VAL A 150 -0.47 3.06 11.76
CA VAL A 150 -1.78 2.75 12.38
C VAL A 150 -2.08 3.75 13.48
N TRP A 151 -3.18 4.50 13.34
CA TRP A 151 -3.67 5.42 14.37
C TRP A 151 -4.90 4.83 15.06
N ASP A 152 -4.92 4.88 16.37
CA ASP A 152 -6.07 4.54 17.19
C ASP A 152 -6.91 5.80 17.46
N ILE A 153 -8.16 5.81 17.00
CA ILE A 153 -9.07 6.97 17.16
C ILE A 153 -9.48 7.18 18.60
N LYS A 154 -9.55 6.13 19.42
CA LYS A 154 -9.96 6.26 20.84
C LYS A 154 -8.86 6.83 21.72
N THR A 155 -7.62 6.44 21.49
CA THR A 155 -6.46 6.91 22.28
C THR A 155 -5.80 8.14 21.70
N LEU A 156 -6.05 8.43 20.41
CA LEU A 156 -5.44 9.51 19.63
C LEU A 156 -3.92 9.39 19.53
N ASP A 157 -3.43 8.14 19.56
CA ASP A 157 -2.02 7.80 19.47
C ASP A 157 -1.71 6.92 18.27
N SER A 158 -0.43 6.84 17.89
CA SER A 158 0.06 5.85 16.97
C SER A 158 0.10 4.48 17.66
N ALA A 159 -0.54 3.50 17.05
CA ALA A 159 -0.49 2.11 17.52
C ALA A 159 0.73 1.36 16.96
N GLY A 160 1.36 1.89 15.92
CA GLY A 160 2.56 1.34 15.32
C GLY A 160 2.76 1.74 13.86
N THR A 161 3.91 1.37 13.33
CA THR A 161 4.29 1.58 11.93
C THR A 161 4.94 0.33 11.36
N ILE A 162 4.63 0.01 10.13
CA ILE A 162 5.19 -1.12 9.37
C ILE A 162 5.91 -0.55 8.16
N TYR A 163 7.20 -0.82 8.03
CA TYR A 163 7.99 -0.45 6.86
C TYR A 163 8.20 -1.67 5.97
N VAL A 164 8.03 -1.49 4.66
CA VAL A 164 8.35 -2.50 3.66
C VAL A 164 9.18 -1.90 2.53
N ASP A 165 10.21 -2.62 2.14
CA ASP A 165 11.08 -2.28 1.01
C ASP A 165 11.29 -3.52 0.15
N TYR A 166 10.84 -3.46 -1.08
CA TYR A 166 10.91 -4.55 -2.04
C TYR A 166 11.59 -4.08 -3.31
N THR A 167 12.73 -4.69 -3.66
CA THR A 167 13.43 -4.47 -4.93
C THR A 167 13.24 -5.67 -5.82
N GLY A 168 12.82 -5.46 -7.04
CA GLY A 168 12.60 -6.51 -8.02
C GLY A 168 13.16 -6.18 -9.40
N ARG A 169 13.88 -7.13 -10.01
CA ARG A 169 14.43 -7.00 -11.34
C ARG A 169 13.62 -7.79 -12.36
N SER A 170 13.10 -7.09 -13.35
CA SER A 170 12.37 -7.64 -14.49
C SER A 170 13.25 -7.66 -15.73
N MET A 171 13.01 -8.61 -16.65
CA MET A 171 13.75 -8.70 -17.92
C MET A 171 12.91 -9.23 -19.06
N ILE A 172 13.30 -8.86 -20.28
CA ILE A 172 12.73 -9.38 -21.53
C ILE A 172 13.88 -9.92 -22.39
N PRO A 173 14.23 -11.20 -22.29
CA PRO A 173 15.08 -11.85 -23.25
C PRO A 173 14.33 -12.04 -24.57
N ALA A 174 14.98 -11.72 -25.68
CA ALA A 174 14.46 -11.92 -27.01
C ALA A 174 15.42 -12.80 -27.84
N LEU A 175 14.95 -13.99 -28.16
CA LEU A 175 15.63 -14.98 -29.01
C LEU A 175 14.57 -15.51 -29.97
N ILE A 176 14.22 -14.74 -31.00
CA ILE A 176 13.10 -14.91 -31.93
C ILE A 176 11.84 -14.24 -31.43
N ILE A 177 11.34 -14.59 -30.24
CA ILE A 177 10.15 -13.96 -29.61
C ILE A 177 10.55 -13.37 -28.25
N PRO A 178 10.22 -12.12 -27.96
CA PRO A 178 10.44 -11.54 -26.63
C PRO A 178 9.55 -12.23 -25.57
N ILE A 179 10.15 -12.70 -24.48
CA ILE A 179 9.42 -13.33 -23.37
C ILE A 179 9.56 -12.44 -22.14
N PRO A 180 8.49 -11.76 -21.67
CA PRO A 180 8.56 -10.93 -20.50
C PRO A 180 8.64 -11.77 -19.22
N LEU A 181 9.70 -11.57 -18.44
CA LEU A 181 9.86 -12.09 -17.09
C LEU A 181 9.72 -10.91 -16.12
N VAL A 182 8.50 -10.64 -15.67
CA VAL A 182 8.14 -9.46 -14.90
C VAL A 182 7.99 -9.82 -13.44
N VAL A 183 8.68 -9.10 -12.58
CA VAL A 183 8.51 -9.12 -11.13
C VAL A 183 7.49 -8.04 -10.74
N ARG A 184 6.59 -8.37 -9.81
CA ARG A 184 5.52 -7.47 -9.35
C ARG A 184 5.85 -6.98 -7.94
N THR A 185 6.71 -5.99 -7.81
CA THR A 185 7.17 -5.45 -6.54
C THR A 185 6.05 -4.86 -5.70
N GLN A 186 5.13 -4.09 -6.30
CA GLN A 186 3.94 -3.56 -5.62
C GLN A 186 3.04 -4.67 -5.06
N GLN A 187 2.88 -5.78 -5.78
CA GLN A 187 2.10 -6.92 -5.28
C GLN A 187 2.79 -7.58 -4.09
N ALA A 188 4.12 -7.70 -4.11
CA ALA A 188 4.88 -8.23 -2.99
C ALA A 188 4.79 -7.31 -1.77
N ALA A 189 4.83 -5.98 -1.97
CA ALA A 189 4.61 -5.01 -0.90
C ALA A 189 3.19 -5.11 -0.32
N CYS A 190 2.17 -5.26 -1.16
CA CYS A 190 0.80 -5.50 -0.71
C CYS A 190 0.70 -6.77 0.15
N GLU A 191 1.34 -7.86 -0.26
CA GLU A 191 1.35 -9.12 0.49
C GLU A 191 2.02 -8.95 1.85
N GLY A 192 3.21 -8.36 1.89
CA GLY A 192 3.95 -8.12 3.12
C GLY A 192 3.22 -7.21 4.10
N LEU A 193 2.67 -6.08 3.64
CA LEU A 193 1.88 -5.17 4.48
C LEU A 193 0.61 -5.84 5.00
N SER A 194 -0.11 -6.56 4.14
CA SER A 194 -1.35 -7.24 4.54
C SER A 194 -1.09 -8.32 5.60
N GLU A 195 0.01 -9.07 5.50
CA GLU A 195 0.38 -10.10 6.47
C GLU A 195 0.70 -9.48 7.84
N GLN A 196 1.49 -8.40 7.86
CA GLN A 196 1.84 -7.71 9.10
C GLN A 196 0.63 -7.04 9.75
N LEU A 197 -0.20 -6.34 8.98
CA LEU A 197 -1.44 -5.75 9.47
C LEU A 197 -2.42 -6.82 9.98
N SER A 198 -2.55 -7.93 9.28
CA SER A 198 -3.36 -9.07 9.74
C SER A 198 -2.84 -9.60 11.07
N THR A 199 -1.54 -9.79 11.22
CA THR A 199 -0.91 -10.22 12.47
C THR A 199 -1.20 -9.22 13.59
N PHE A 200 -1.07 -7.93 13.33
CA PHE A 200 -1.34 -6.87 14.30
C PHE A 200 -2.80 -6.88 14.79
N PHE A 201 -3.77 -7.03 13.87
CA PHE A 201 -5.19 -6.95 14.23
C PHE A 201 -5.79 -8.27 14.74
N VAL A 202 -5.19 -9.44 14.42
CA VAL A 202 -5.73 -10.77 14.80
C VAL A 202 -5.02 -11.41 15.99
N SER A 203 -3.74 -11.10 16.21
CA SER A 203 -2.94 -11.77 17.27
C SER A 203 -3.44 -11.54 18.71
N ASN A 204 -4.49 -10.75 18.90
CA ASN A 204 -5.04 -10.37 20.21
C ASN A 204 -6.56 -10.61 20.37
N GLN A 205 -7.16 -11.40 19.48
CA GLN A 205 -8.56 -11.85 19.65
C GLN A 205 -8.67 -13.12 20.47
#